data_7572230fb6e3005bd5894fdf8d25128e
#
_entry.id   7572230fb6e3005bd5894fdf8d25128e
#
_cell.length_a   1.000
_cell.length_b   1.000
_cell.length_c   1.000
_cell.angle_alpha   90.00
_cell.angle_beta   90.00
_cell.angle_gamma   90.00
#
_symmetry.space_group_name_H-M   'P 1'
#
loop_
_entity.id
_entity.type
_entity.pdbx_description
1 polymer ?
#
loop_
_entity_poly.entity_id
_entity_poly.type
_entity_poly.pdbx_seq_one_letter_code
_entity_poly.pdbx_strand_id
1 'polypeptide(L)'
;LVGSEMCIRDSGYYQKTSGLLYNISTLATTGYTTRTANIGSLENKGLEVMVSGKIFDGPFKWELATNLSYTKNKLLSLDGVLDMKINGGGANTGKVMHALMVGKPVSAFYMLRQDGIYQTDQEVPSKLYAKGVRAGDCKYFDYNNDGDITDDDRMYVGKVTPDIYGGITSTMNWKNFDLSIFCQFAAGGKILSASVSYTHLT
;
A
#
# COMPACT_ATOMS: atom_id res chain seq x y z
N LEU A 1 25.17 31.55 21.46
CA LEU A 1 23.93 30.76 21.21
C LEU A 1 22.81 31.51 21.87
N VAL A 2 22.19 32.43 21.15
CA VAL A 2 20.98 33.15 21.57
C VAL A 2 19.82 32.27 21.18
N GLY A 3 19.08 31.79 22.19
CA GLY A 3 17.73 31.24 22.18
C GLY A 3 17.20 30.65 20.86
N SER A 4 17.66 29.47 20.48
CA SER A 4 16.98 28.71 19.43
C SER A 4 15.70 28.15 20.06
N GLU A 5 14.54 28.77 19.77
CA GLU A 5 13.26 28.19 20.12
C GLU A 5 13.06 26.94 19.28
N MET A 6 13.17 25.80 19.90
CA MET A 6 12.86 24.51 19.31
C MET A 6 11.57 23.99 19.93
N CYS A 7 10.57 23.69 19.10
CA CYS A 7 9.34 23.07 19.51
C CYS A 7 9.32 21.63 19.03
N ILE A 8 9.11 20.69 19.95
CA ILE A 8 8.90 19.28 19.66
C ILE A 8 7.48 18.92 20.11
N ARG A 9 6.74 18.26 19.24
CA ARG A 9 5.44 17.66 19.58
C ARG A 9 5.45 16.23 19.05
N ASP A 10 5.12 15.31 19.94
CA ASP A 10 4.97 13.91 19.60
C ASP A 10 3.59 13.43 20.08
N SER A 11 3.03 12.49 19.36
CA SER A 11 1.79 11.81 19.71
C SER A 11 1.80 10.37 19.24
N GLY A 12 1.31 9.47 20.09
CA GLY A 12 1.05 8.09 19.74
C GLY A 12 -0.44 7.82 19.85
N TYR A 13 -0.98 7.06 18.89
CA TYR A 13 -2.38 6.67 18.93
C TYR A 13 -2.58 5.18 18.69
N TYR A 14 -3.61 4.66 19.31
CA TYR A 14 -4.14 3.33 19.12
C TYR A 14 -5.65 3.40 19.02
N GLN A 15 -6.20 2.90 17.92
CA GLN A 15 -7.64 2.87 17.68
C GLN A 15 -8.05 1.47 17.24
N LYS A 16 -9.06 0.93 17.91
CA LYS A 16 -9.73 -0.30 17.51
C LYS A 16 -11.16 0.05 17.10
N THR A 17 -11.53 -0.32 15.88
CA THR A 17 -12.89 -0.18 15.36
C THR A 17 -13.48 -1.57 15.22
N SER A 18 -14.65 -1.81 15.78
CA SER A 18 -15.41 -3.05 15.64
C SER A 18 -16.74 -2.78 14.95
N GLY A 19 -17.32 -3.81 14.39
CA GLY A 19 -18.63 -3.68 13.75
C GLY A 19 -18.57 -2.99 12.40
N LEU A 20 -17.59 -3.30 11.56
CA LEU A 20 -17.50 -2.79 10.20
C LEU A 20 -18.65 -3.32 9.35
N LEU A 21 -19.38 -2.41 8.70
CA LEU A 21 -20.42 -2.77 7.74
C LEU A 21 -19.78 -3.18 6.42
N TYR A 22 -20.09 -4.40 5.98
CA TYR A 22 -19.59 -4.93 4.73
C TYR A 22 -20.64 -5.73 3.97
N ASN A 23 -20.58 -5.68 2.63
CA ASN A 23 -21.46 -6.48 1.78
C ASN A 23 -20.86 -7.87 1.58
N ILE A 24 -21.48 -8.88 2.15
CA ILE A 24 -21.10 -10.28 1.98
C ILE A 24 -22.01 -10.96 0.95
N SER A 25 -21.40 -11.82 0.14
CA SER A 25 -22.16 -12.65 -0.80
C SER A 25 -23.03 -13.65 -0.04
N THR A 26 -24.28 -13.79 -0.46
CA THR A 26 -25.22 -14.77 0.08
C THR A 26 -25.46 -15.89 -0.92
N LEU A 27 -25.91 -17.03 -0.42
CA LEU A 27 -26.30 -18.15 -1.29
C LEU A 27 -27.46 -17.70 -2.19
N ALA A 28 -27.39 -18.05 -3.49
CA ALA A 28 -28.39 -17.68 -4.47
C ALA A 28 -29.82 -18.16 -4.08
N THR A 29 -29.93 -19.20 -3.28
CA THR A 29 -31.21 -19.75 -2.73
C THR A 29 -31.93 -18.76 -1.84
N THR A 30 -31.29 -17.71 -1.33
CA THR A 30 -31.93 -16.69 -0.48
C THR A 30 -32.66 -15.61 -1.28
N GLY A 31 -32.52 -15.60 -2.60
CA GLY A 31 -33.03 -14.53 -3.48
C GLY A 31 -32.24 -13.24 -3.50
N TYR A 32 -31.17 -13.12 -2.71
CA TYR A 32 -30.32 -11.98 -2.66
C TYR A 32 -28.88 -12.41 -2.98
N THR A 33 -28.16 -11.64 -3.80
CA THR A 33 -26.77 -11.91 -4.13
C THR A 33 -25.79 -11.41 -3.07
N THR A 34 -26.20 -10.37 -2.34
CA THR A 34 -25.38 -9.77 -1.28
C THR A 34 -26.26 -9.31 -0.13
N ARG A 35 -25.72 -9.31 1.06
CA ARG A 35 -26.31 -8.66 2.24
C ARG A 35 -25.27 -7.82 2.95
N THR A 36 -25.66 -6.68 3.48
CA THR A 36 -24.81 -5.90 4.39
C THR A 36 -24.83 -6.55 5.76
N ALA A 37 -23.66 -6.87 6.27
CA ALA A 37 -23.51 -7.43 7.60
C ALA A 37 -22.49 -6.60 8.39
N ASN A 38 -22.67 -6.60 9.70
CA ASN A 38 -21.78 -5.95 10.63
C ASN A 38 -20.69 -6.94 11.01
N ILE A 39 -19.63 -6.98 10.22
CA ILE A 39 -18.56 -7.97 10.35
C ILE A 39 -17.23 -7.29 10.49
N GLY A 40 -16.40 -7.88 11.33
CA GLY A 40 -15.00 -7.56 11.41
C GLY A 40 -14.60 -6.44 12.37
N SER A 41 -13.35 -6.44 12.65
CA SER A 41 -12.69 -5.42 13.47
C SER A 41 -11.34 -5.02 12.88
N LEU A 42 -10.99 -3.76 13.08
CA LEU A 42 -9.82 -3.09 12.52
C LEU A 42 -9.02 -2.45 13.63
N GLU A 43 -7.72 -2.53 13.50
CA GLU A 43 -6.76 -1.84 14.35
C GLU A 43 -5.98 -0.82 13.54
N ASN A 44 -5.92 0.42 14.03
CA ASN A 44 -5.02 1.46 13.56
C ASN A 44 -4.12 1.90 14.70
N LYS A 45 -2.84 2.01 14.44
CA LYS A 45 -1.88 2.55 15.39
C LYS A 45 -0.82 3.35 14.67
N GLY A 46 -0.32 4.38 15.32
CA GLY A 46 0.69 5.21 14.72
C GLY A 46 1.39 6.10 15.72
N LEU A 47 2.45 6.71 15.21
CA LEU A 47 3.27 7.69 15.89
C LEU A 47 3.41 8.91 14.99
N GLU A 48 3.24 10.08 15.55
CA GLU A 48 3.42 11.35 14.86
C GLU A 48 4.44 12.18 15.63
N VAL A 49 5.39 12.75 14.91
CA VAL A 49 6.42 13.62 15.45
C VAL A 49 6.48 14.89 14.62
N MET A 50 6.44 16.03 15.27
CA MET A 50 6.66 17.32 14.66
C MET A 50 7.82 18.00 15.39
N VAL A 51 8.76 18.51 14.62
CA VAL A 51 9.89 19.29 15.13
C VAL A 51 9.98 20.57 14.33
N SER A 52 10.02 21.70 15.01
CA SER A 52 10.27 22.98 14.37
C SER A 52 11.27 23.79 15.20
N GLY A 53 12.09 24.57 14.52
CA GLY A 53 13.06 25.40 15.20
C GLY A 53 13.67 26.45 14.28
N LYS A 54 14.12 27.52 14.91
CA LYS A 54 14.95 28.55 14.28
C LYS A 54 16.40 28.09 14.35
N ILE A 55 17.00 27.84 13.18
CA ILE A 55 18.41 27.43 13.09
C ILE A 55 19.33 28.65 13.21
N PHE A 56 18.94 29.75 12.55
CA PHE A 56 19.62 31.04 12.64
C PHE A 56 18.60 32.16 12.85
N ASP A 57 18.90 33.06 13.75
CA ASP A 57 18.08 34.26 14.04
C ASP A 57 19.00 35.49 14.09
N GLY A 58 19.32 36.05 12.93
CA GLY A 58 20.20 37.17 12.72
C GLY A 58 19.88 37.89 11.41
N PRO A 59 20.85 38.57 10.77
CA PRO A 59 20.65 39.13 9.44
C PRO A 59 20.23 38.13 8.37
N PHE A 60 20.62 36.89 8.56
CA PHE A 60 20.09 35.69 7.88
C PHE A 60 19.25 34.90 8.88
N LYS A 61 17.96 34.73 8.58
CA LYS A 61 17.05 33.90 9.38
C LYS A 61 16.80 32.60 8.66
N TRP A 62 16.87 31.49 9.38
CA TRP A 62 16.54 30.18 8.84
C TRP A 62 15.72 29.40 9.85
N GLU A 63 14.52 29.02 9.40
CA GLU A 63 13.59 28.19 10.14
C GLU A 63 13.43 26.84 9.44
N LEU A 64 13.39 25.78 10.22
CA LEU A 64 13.17 24.42 9.74
C LEU A 64 12.00 23.84 10.52
N ALA A 65 11.01 23.30 9.79
CA ALA A 65 9.92 22.53 10.36
C ALA A 65 9.83 21.19 9.65
N THR A 66 9.68 20.11 10.41
CA THR A 66 9.49 18.77 9.87
C THR A 66 8.37 18.05 10.61
N ASN A 67 7.58 17.30 9.88
CA ASN A 67 6.59 16.37 10.43
C ASN A 67 6.83 14.98 9.86
N LEU A 68 6.72 13.98 10.73
CA LEU A 68 6.87 12.58 10.38
C LEU A 68 5.71 11.82 11.01
N SER A 69 5.00 11.04 10.19
CA SER A 69 3.92 10.16 10.64
C SER A 69 4.23 8.72 10.22
N TYR A 70 4.16 7.82 11.18
CA TYR A 70 4.17 6.38 10.97
C TYR A 70 2.81 5.81 11.31
N THR A 71 2.21 5.06 10.38
CA THR A 71 0.89 4.49 10.59
C THR A 71 0.85 3.02 10.17
N LYS A 72 0.19 2.19 10.99
CA LYS A 72 -0.01 0.77 10.72
C LYS A 72 -1.48 0.42 10.90
N ASN A 73 -2.05 -0.15 9.84
CA ASN A 73 -3.40 -0.64 9.79
C ASN A 73 -3.40 -2.17 9.76
N LYS A 74 -4.30 -2.83 10.48
CA LYS A 74 -4.42 -4.28 10.51
C LYS A 74 -5.87 -4.70 10.69
N LEU A 75 -6.33 -5.59 9.83
CA LEU A 75 -7.61 -6.26 9.98
C LEU A 75 -7.47 -7.36 11.04
N LEU A 76 -8.31 -7.33 12.08
CA LEU A 76 -8.22 -8.27 13.20
C LEU A 76 -9.15 -9.47 13.03
N SER A 77 -10.35 -9.25 12.53
CA SER A 77 -11.35 -10.32 12.30
C SER A 77 -12.32 -9.95 11.18
N LEU A 78 -12.95 -10.96 10.61
CA LEU A 78 -14.04 -10.87 9.63
C LEU A 78 -15.22 -11.76 10.02
N ASP A 79 -15.46 -11.96 11.32
CA ASP A 79 -16.61 -12.67 11.91
C ASP A 79 -17.07 -13.92 11.13
N GLY A 80 -16.15 -14.91 11.03
CA GLY A 80 -16.41 -16.21 10.42
C GLY A 80 -16.10 -16.32 8.92
N VAL A 81 -15.65 -15.23 8.29
CA VAL A 81 -15.08 -15.26 6.94
C VAL A 81 -13.55 -15.16 7.06
N LEU A 82 -12.84 -16.17 6.62
CA LEU A 82 -11.39 -16.21 6.77
C LEU A 82 -10.70 -15.14 5.91
N ASP A 83 -11.08 -15.05 4.64
CA ASP A 83 -10.55 -14.07 3.70
C ASP A 83 -11.62 -13.67 2.70
N MET A 84 -11.74 -12.39 2.42
CA MET A 84 -12.68 -11.86 1.45
C MET A 84 -11.91 -11.28 0.26
N LYS A 85 -12.06 -11.93 -0.88
CA LYS A 85 -11.52 -11.44 -2.14
C LYS A 85 -12.43 -10.36 -2.69
N ILE A 86 -11.87 -9.19 -2.95
CA ILE A 86 -12.59 -8.05 -3.53
C ILE A 86 -12.22 -7.95 -5.00
N ASN A 87 -13.21 -8.05 -5.88
CA ASN A 87 -13.00 -7.76 -7.28
C ASN A 87 -12.69 -6.27 -7.43
N GLY A 88 -11.43 -5.96 -7.69
CA GLY A 88 -10.98 -4.60 -7.96
C GLY A 88 -11.46 -4.16 -9.33
N GLY A 89 -12.57 -3.44 -9.39
CA GLY A 89 -12.94 -2.72 -10.60
C GLY A 89 -11.97 -1.57 -10.82
N GLY A 90 -11.02 -1.69 -11.73
CA GLY A 90 -10.14 -0.56 -11.98
C GLY A 90 -9.21 -0.72 -13.19
N ALA A 91 -8.75 -1.89 -13.45
CA ALA A 91 -8.14 -2.22 -14.72
C ALA A 91 -9.06 -3.21 -15.40
N ASN A 92 -9.40 -2.98 -16.64
CA ASN A 92 -10.31 -3.77 -17.50
C ASN A 92 -10.05 -5.29 -17.57
N THR A 93 -9.43 -5.85 -16.55
CA THR A 93 -9.00 -7.25 -16.50
C THR A 93 -10.04 -8.18 -15.88
N GLY A 94 -11.08 -7.64 -15.21
CA GLY A 94 -12.08 -8.46 -14.50
C GLY A 94 -11.54 -9.33 -13.36
N LYS A 95 -10.24 -9.21 -13.05
CA LYS A 95 -9.56 -10.08 -12.08
C LYS A 95 -9.54 -9.48 -10.68
N VAL A 96 -9.52 -10.35 -9.68
CA VAL A 96 -9.37 -9.96 -8.25
C VAL A 96 -8.00 -9.30 -8.05
N MET A 97 -7.98 -8.08 -7.56
CA MET A 97 -6.73 -7.32 -7.29
C MET A 97 -6.54 -6.98 -5.82
N HIS A 98 -7.61 -7.01 -5.04
CA HIS A 98 -7.59 -6.71 -3.63
C HIS A 98 -8.20 -7.85 -2.83
N ALA A 99 -7.76 -8.00 -1.60
CA ALA A 99 -8.38 -8.91 -0.64
C ALA A 99 -8.37 -8.30 0.76
N LEU A 100 -9.44 -8.58 1.50
CA LEU A 100 -9.46 -8.40 2.95
C LEU A 100 -8.97 -9.71 3.58
N MET A 101 -7.80 -9.66 4.20
CA MET A 101 -7.17 -10.80 4.86
C MET A 101 -6.93 -10.49 6.33
N VAL A 102 -7.35 -11.38 7.19
CA VAL A 102 -7.08 -11.25 8.64
C VAL A 102 -5.56 -11.20 8.87
N GLY A 103 -5.14 -10.23 9.66
CA GLY A 103 -3.73 -9.99 9.93
C GLY A 103 -3.00 -9.09 8.94
N LYS A 104 -3.64 -8.68 7.83
CA LYS A 104 -3.09 -7.78 6.81
C LYS A 104 -3.80 -6.43 6.82
N PRO A 105 -3.24 -5.40 6.17
CA PRO A 105 -3.92 -4.10 6.01
C PRO A 105 -5.19 -4.23 5.16
N VAL A 106 -6.17 -3.36 5.40
CA VAL A 106 -7.45 -3.34 4.64
C VAL A 106 -7.24 -3.05 3.15
N SER A 107 -6.21 -2.27 2.80
CA SER A 107 -5.88 -1.93 1.40
C SER A 107 -4.83 -2.87 0.80
N ALA A 108 -4.94 -4.17 1.06
CA ALA A 108 -3.99 -5.17 0.60
C ALA A 108 -4.17 -5.49 -0.89
N PHE A 109 -3.09 -5.49 -1.64
CA PHE A 109 -3.06 -6.04 -3.00
C PHE A 109 -2.92 -7.56 -2.93
N TYR A 110 -3.79 -8.25 -3.66
CA TYR A 110 -3.81 -9.70 -3.80
C TYR A 110 -3.67 -10.07 -5.27
N MET A 111 -2.43 -10.32 -5.68
CA MET A 111 -2.08 -10.47 -7.09
C MET A 111 -0.95 -11.48 -7.27
N LEU A 112 -0.70 -11.87 -8.53
CA LEU A 112 0.51 -12.60 -8.90
C LEU A 112 1.73 -11.71 -8.64
N ARG A 113 2.74 -12.26 -7.97
CA ARG A 113 4.01 -11.57 -7.74
C ARG A 113 4.92 -11.77 -8.93
N GLN A 114 5.32 -10.67 -9.58
CA GLN A 114 6.35 -10.74 -10.62
C GLN A 114 7.72 -10.96 -9.96
N ASP A 115 8.49 -11.88 -10.51
CA ASP A 115 9.84 -12.28 -10.03
C ASP A 115 10.90 -12.06 -11.13
N GLY A 116 10.65 -11.10 -12.03
CA GLY A 116 11.56 -10.75 -13.12
C GLY A 116 11.04 -11.17 -14.49
N ILE A 117 11.97 -11.52 -15.38
CA ILE A 117 11.73 -12.04 -16.73
C ILE A 117 12.58 -13.30 -16.95
N TYR A 118 12.09 -14.22 -17.75
CA TYR A 118 12.86 -15.38 -18.16
C TYR A 118 14.02 -14.96 -19.08
N GLN A 119 15.25 -15.30 -18.70
CA GLN A 119 16.43 -14.96 -19.51
C GLN A 119 16.64 -15.94 -20.66
N THR A 120 16.29 -17.20 -20.45
CA THR A 120 16.46 -18.29 -21.44
C THR A 120 15.23 -19.18 -21.45
N ASP A 121 14.97 -19.85 -22.57
CA ASP A 121 13.87 -20.83 -22.68
C ASP A 121 14.04 -22.01 -21.74
N GLN A 122 15.27 -22.31 -21.31
CA GLN A 122 15.56 -23.40 -20.37
C GLN A 122 15.10 -23.10 -18.94
N GLU A 123 14.93 -21.81 -18.59
CA GLU A 123 14.41 -21.40 -17.28
C GLU A 123 12.87 -21.50 -17.21
N VAL A 124 12.21 -21.63 -18.37
CA VAL A 124 10.75 -21.69 -18.42
C VAL A 124 10.28 -23.08 -18.03
N PRO A 125 9.44 -23.23 -16.99
CA PRO A 125 8.83 -24.51 -16.65
C PRO A 125 8.13 -25.14 -17.87
N SER A 126 8.23 -26.46 -18.01
CA SER A 126 7.73 -27.16 -19.19
C SER A 126 6.24 -26.96 -19.43
N LYS A 127 5.44 -26.83 -18.38
CA LYS A 127 4.00 -26.52 -18.50
C LYS A 127 3.75 -25.13 -19.11
N LEU A 128 4.51 -24.13 -18.66
CA LEU A 128 4.41 -22.75 -19.17
C LEU A 128 4.97 -22.66 -20.61
N TYR A 129 6.05 -23.39 -20.88
CA TYR A 129 6.61 -23.47 -22.22
C TYR A 129 5.61 -24.05 -23.24
N ALA A 130 4.85 -25.07 -22.83
CA ALA A 130 3.76 -25.65 -23.62
C ALA A 130 2.60 -24.67 -23.85
N LYS A 131 2.39 -23.72 -22.95
CA LYS A 131 1.41 -22.61 -23.09
C LYS A 131 1.91 -21.42 -23.93
N GLY A 132 3.16 -21.48 -24.41
CA GLY A 132 3.72 -20.46 -25.28
C GLY A 132 4.63 -19.43 -24.58
N VAL A 133 4.87 -19.56 -23.29
CA VAL A 133 5.82 -18.69 -22.56
C VAL A 133 7.24 -18.95 -23.05
N ARG A 134 8.02 -17.88 -23.25
CA ARG A 134 9.37 -17.90 -23.81
C ARG A 134 10.32 -16.98 -23.03
N ALA A 135 11.60 -17.06 -23.37
CA ALA A 135 12.58 -16.07 -22.93
C ALA A 135 12.11 -14.65 -23.29
N GLY A 136 12.24 -13.71 -22.35
CA GLY A 136 11.74 -12.33 -22.47
C GLY A 136 10.38 -12.11 -21.84
N ASP A 137 9.58 -13.15 -21.58
CA ASP A 137 8.29 -13.03 -20.91
C ASP A 137 8.43 -12.81 -19.40
N CYS A 138 7.38 -12.25 -18.80
CA CYS A 138 7.33 -12.02 -17.36
C CYS A 138 7.36 -13.34 -16.60
N LYS A 139 8.28 -13.43 -15.64
CA LYS A 139 8.35 -14.52 -14.68
C LYS A 139 7.52 -14.18 -13.45
N TYR A 140 6.58 -15.04 -13.11
CA TYR A 140 5.77 -14.93 -11.90
C TYR A 140 6.19 -16.00 -10.89
N PHE A 141 6.00 -15.66 -9.62
CA PHE A 141 6.28 -16.58 -8.52
C PHE A 141 5.18 -17.64 -8.45
N ASP A 142 5.57 -18.90 -8.58
CA ASP A 142 4.72 -20.08 -8.37
C ASP A 142 4.61 -20.34 -6.86
N TYR A 143 3.47 -19.98 -6.28
CA TYR A 143 3.26 -20.06 -4.84
C TYR A 143 3.01 -21.49 -4.36
N ASN A 144 2.31 -22.29 -5.16
CA ASN A 144 1.97 -23.66 -4.81
C ASN A 144 3.00 -24.69 -5.34
N ASN A 145 3.98 -24.23 -6.14
CA ASN A 145 5.05 -25.03 -6.77
C ASN A 145 4.50 -26.17 -7.67
N ASP A 146 3.42 -25.92 -8.39
CA ASP A 146 2.86 -26.89 -9.33
C ASP A 146 3.44 -26.79 -10.75
N GLY A 147 4.30 -25.80 -11.00
CA GLY A 147 4.95 -25.50 -12.27
C GLY A 147 4.04 -24.84 -13.29
N ASP A 148 2.91 -24.32 -12.85
CA ASP A 148 1.98 -23.52 -13.64
C ASP A 148 1.76 -22.17 -12.95
N ILE A 149 1.20 -21.19 -13.65
CA ILE A 149 0.82 -19.89 -13.06
C ILE A 149 -0.68 -19.72 -13.24
N THR A 150 -1.38 -19.74 -12.13
CA THR A 150 -2.84 -19.66 -12.06
C THR A 150 -3.30 -18.62 -11.05
N ASP A 151 -4.62 -18.47 -10.89
CA ASP A 151 -5.18 -17.59 -9.87
C ASP A 151 -4.89 -18.06 -8.42
N ASP A 152 -4.47 -19.33 -8.26
CA ASP A 152 -4.10 -19.91 -6.97
C ASP A 152 -2.72 -19.44 -6.49
N ASP A 153 -1.89 -18.91 -7.40
CA ASP A 153 -0.58 -18.32 -7.10
C ASP A 153 -0.65 -16.87 -6.66
N ARG A 154 -1.86 -16.33 -6.53
CA ARG A 154 -2.05 -14.98 -6.01
C ARG A 154 -1.71 -14.92 -4.55
N MET A 155 -1.01 -13.88 -4.18
CA MET A 155 -0.55 -13.66 -2.82
C MET A 155 -0.63 -12.19 -2.42
N TYR A 156 -0.44 -11.93 -1.14
CA TYR A 156 -0.25 -10.57 -0.65
C TYR A 156 1.06 -9.99 -1.20
N VAL A 157 0.97 -8.95 -2.01
CA VAL A 157 2.15 -8.31 -2.63
C VAL A 157 2.44 -6.91 -2.08
N GLY A 158 1.60 -6.41 -1.19
CA GLY A 158 1.77 -5.11 -0.56
C GLY A 158 0.44 -4.40 -0.32
N LYS A 159 0.52 -3.13 0.03
CA LYS A 159 -0.64 -2.29 0.35
C LYS A 159 -0.57 -0.94 -0.37
N VAL A 160 -1.71 -0.29 -0.53
CA VAL A 160 -1.81 1.04 -1.16
C VAL A 160 -1.27 2.13 -0.23
N THR A 161 -1.65 2.09 1.04
CA THR A 161 -1.32 3.13 2.02
C THR A 161 0.16 3.07 2.41
N PRO A 162 0.88 4.19 2.43
CA PRO A 162 2.25 4.23 2.93
C PRO A 162 2.31 3.93 4.43
N ASP A 163 3.44 3.41 4.90
CA ASP A 163 3.74 3.24 6.33
C ASP A 163 4.26 4.52 6.96
N ILE A 164 5.05 5.25 6.20
CA ILE A 164 5.71 6.48 6.63
C ILE A 164 5.38 7.57 5.64
N TYR A 165 5.00 8.72 6.13
CA TYR A 165 4.84 9.93 5.33
C TYR A 165 5.17 11.16 6.17
N GLY A 166 5.56 12.22 5.49
CA GLY A 166 5.92 13.45 6.16
C GLY A 166 6.31 14.55 5.21
N GLY A 167 6.71 15.67 5.81
CA GLY A 167 7.16 16.83 5.07
C GLY A 167 8.24 17.59 5.82
N ILE A 168 9.05 18.30 5.06
CA ILE A 168 10.07 19.21 5.55
C ILE A 168 9.84 20.56 4.91
N THR A 169 9.70 21.59 5.74
CA THR A 169 9.60 22.98 5.32
C THR A 169 10.84 23.73 5.78
N SER A 170 11.54 24.34 4.86
CA SER A 170 12.71 25.19 5.12
C SER A 170 12.41 26.60 4.67
N THR A 171 12.40 27.56 5.59
CA THR A 171 12.15 28.98 5.31
C THR A 171 13.40 29.79 5.63
N MET A 172 13.86 30.53 4.66
CA MET A 172 15.07 31.35 4.73
C MET A 172 14.73 32.79 4.37
N ASN A 173 15.19 33.73 5.20
CA ASN A 173 15.03 35.15 4.97
C ASN A 173 16.39 35.85 5.03
N TRP A 174 16.73 36.53 3.97
CA TRP A 174 17.99 37.30 3.91
C TRP A 174 17.77 38.65 3.22
N LYS A 175 17.92 39.70 4.01
CA LYS A 175 17.62 41.07 3.55
C LYS A 175 16.20 41.16 2.99
N ASN A 176 16.08 41.40 1.67
CA ASN A 176 14.79 41.56 0.94
C ASN A 176 14.41 40.25 0.19
N PHE A 177 15.10 39.12 0.44
CA PHE A 177 14.83 37.84 -0.20
C PHE A 177 14.23 36.87 0.80
N ASP A 178 13.12 36.28 0.42
CA ASP A 178 12.44 35.22 1.15
C ASP A 178 12.40 33.96 0.27
N LEU A 179 12.86 32.83 0.81
CA LEU A 179 12.82 31.53 0.14
C LEU A 179 12.16 30.52 1.05
N SER A 180 11.10 29.88 0.57
CA SER A 180 10.46 28.75 1.24
C SER A 180 10.52 27.52 0.35
N ILE A 181 11.04 26.43 0.88
CA ILE A 181 11.14 25.12 0.21
C ILE A 181 10.32 24.13 1.03
N PHE A 182 9.37 23.45 0.37
CA PHE A 182 8.61 22.38 0.94
C PHE A 182 8.87 21.07 0.19
N CYS A 183 9.30 20.03 0.93
CA CYS A 183 9.49 18.68 0.42
C CYS A 183 8.55 17.74 1.14
N GLN A 184 7.81 16.91 0.39
CA GLN A 184 6.94 15.88 0.92
C GLN A 184 7.44 14.50 0.49
N PHE A 185 7.33 13.52 1.38
CA PHE A 185 7.70 12.14 1.08
C PHE A 185 6.70 11.15 1.66
N ALA A 186 6.60 9.99 1.01
CA ALA A 186 5.82 8.86 1.47
C ALA A 186 6.55 7.56 1.08
N ALA A 187 6.55 6.58 1.98
CA ALA A 187 7.21 5.30 1.76
C ALA A 187 6.40 4.12 2.30
N GLY A 188 6.58 2.94 1.72
CA GLY A 188 5.91 1.69 2.13
C GLY A 188 4.60 1.40 1.41
N GLY A 189 4.05 2.36 0.66
CA GLY A 189 2.90 2.15 -0.23
C GLY A 189 3.31 1.59 -1.59
N LYS A 190 2.37 0.90 -2.26
CA LYS A 190 2.50 0.45 -3.65
C LYS A 190 1.40 1.04 -4.50
N ILE A 191 1.71 1.29 -5.77
CA ILE A 191 0.77 1.81 -6.77
C ILE A 191 0.60 0.74 -7.84
N LEU A 192 -0.66 0.46 -8.19
CA LEU A 192 -0.98 -0.38 -9.32
C LEU A 192 -0.84 0.43 -10.61
N SER A 193 0.05 0.00 -11.51
CA SER A 193 0.13 0.55 -12.86
C SER A 193 -0.74 -0.29 -13.80
N ALA A 194 -1.84 0.27 -14.27
CA ALA A 194 -2.73 -0.40 -15.24
C ALA A 194 -2.31 -0.16 -16.69
N SER A 195 -1.39 0.78 -16.96
CA SER A 195 -0.98 1.17 -18.31
C SER A 195 -0.15 0.12 -19.04
N VAL A 196 0.45 -0.83 -18.31
CA VAL A 196 1.28 -1.88 -18.91
C VAL A 196 0.46 -3.11 -19.34
N SER A 197 -0.82 -3.18 -18.97
CA SER A 197 -1.67 -4.35 -19.25
C SER A 197 -2.03 -4.52 -20.73
N TYR A 198 -1.77 -3.53 -21.57
CA TYR A 198 -2.16 -3.54 -22.97
C TYR A 198 -1.02 -3.85 -23.96
N THR A 199 0.22 -3.90 -23.52
CA THR A 199 1.38 -4.06 -24.41
C THR A 199 1.76 -5.50 -24.74
N HIS A 200 1.08 -6.50 -24.15
CA HIS A 200 1.40 -7.91 -24.34
C HIS A 200 0.19 -8.79 -24.69
N LEU A 201 -0.85 -8.21 -25.33
CA LEU A 201 -1.98 -8.93 -25.91
C LEU A 201 -2.02 -8.70 -27.45
N THR A 202 -0.96 -9.08 -28.11
CA THR A 202 -0.99 -9.35 -29.58
C THR A 202 -0.43 -10.73 -29.84
#